data_b13c18355ee34eb1efebfd4fa794d805
#
_entry.id   b13c18355ee34eb1efebfd4fa794d805
#
_cell.length_a   1.000
_cell.length_b   1.000
_cell.length_c   1.000
_cell.angle_alpha   90.00
_cell.angle_beta   90.00
_cell.angle_gamma   90.00
#
_symmetry.space_group_name_H-M   'P 1'
#
loop_
_entity.id
_entity.type
_entity.pdbx_description
1 polymer ?
#
loop_
_entity_poly.entity_id
_entity_poly.type
_entity_poly.pdbx_seq_one_letter_code
_entity_poly.pdbx_strand_id
1 'polypeptide(L)'
;MIGVAAIGAASVGGMSRRFAVVDESMRPTFEPDDWVIAQRRRGVPTRGDVVIFTHPSYPDRFLLKRVIGLPGERVTAKDGQTYINDRVLADPWGDGPMCADSEARVPAGALWVLGDNRCGSSVDSRVLDAVPIEDVSWKVVARYWPPSRAGRIGS
;
A
#
# COMPACT_ATOMS: atom_id res chain seq x y z
N MET A 1 -12.41 11.81 -1.72
CA MET A 1 -11.06 11.95 -1.13
C MET A 1 -10.34 10.63 -1.28
N ILE A 2 -9.12 10.61 -1.77
CA ILE A 2 -8.35 9.40 -2.05
C ILE A 2 -7.08 9.48 -1.20
N GLY A 3 -6.79 8.43 -0.41
CA GLY A 3 -5.53 8.28 0.29
C GLY A 3 -5.59 8.35 1.81
N VAL A 4 -4.51 8.78 2.41
CA VAL A 4 -4.38 9.07 3.85
C VAL A 4 -4.07 10.54 4.06
N ALA A 5 -4.68 11.14 5.08
CA ALA A 5 -4.32 12.47 5.53
C ALA A 5 -3.23 12.36 6.61
N ALA A 6 -2.18 13.16 6.47
CA ALA A 6 -1.23 13.32 7.55
C ALA A 6 -1.87 14.09 8.69
N ILE A 7 -2.00 13.48 9.85
CA ILE A 7 -2.44 14.18 11.06
C ILE A 7 -1.24 14.93 11.60
N GLY A 8 -1.44 16.24 11.86
CA GLY A 8 -0.43 17.21 12.25
C GLY A 8 0.71 16.67 13.08
N ALA A 9 1.89 17.13 12.79
CA ALA A 9 3.18 16.63 13.22
C ALA A 9 3.34 16.57 14.75
N ALA A 10 2.97 15.44 15.35
CA ALA A 10 3.70 14.98 16.50
C ALA A 10 4.77 14.03 15.98
N SER A 11 5.88 14.59 15.52
CA SER A 11 7.09 13.86 15.22
C SER A 11 7.62 13.28 16.53
N VAL A 12 7.33 12.02 16.79
CA VAL A 12 8.05 11.28 17.81
C VAL A 12 9.43 10.97 17.22
N GLY A 13 10.37 11.91 17.38
CA GLY A 13 11.77 11.69 17.04
C GLY A 13 12.09 11.58 15.54
N GLY A 14 11.41 12.27 14.62
CA GLY A 14 11.77 12.33 13.19
C GLY A 14 11.67 11.01 12.40
N MET A 15 11.51 9.89 13.08
CA MET A 15 11.52 8.53 12.50
C MET A 15 10.15 7.87 12.40
N SER A 16 9.14 8.44 13.04
CA SER A 16 7.76 7.94 13.01
C SER A 16 6.78 9.08 12.74
N ARG A 17 5.68 8.77 12.06
CA ARG A 17 4.60 9.71 11.76
C ARG A 17 3.25 9.02 11.90
N ARG A 18 2.23 9.81 12.24
CA ARG A 18 0.84 9.35 12.34
C ARG A 18 0.08 9.75 11.09
N PHE A 19 -0.79 8.85 10.65
CA PHE A 19 -1.67 9.09 9.51
C PHE A 19 -3.08 8.61 9.84
N ALA A 20 -4.09 9.33 9.33
CA ALA A 20 -5.47 8.85 9.32
C ALA A 20 -5.80 8.26 7.96
N VAL A 21 -6.41 7.10 7.95
CA VAL A 21 -6.97 6.47 6.75
C VAL A 21 -8.26 7.21 6.38
N VAL A 22 -8.40 7.62 5.12
CA VAL A 22 -9.55 8.43 4.69
C VAL A 22 -10.41 7.77 3.62
N ASP A 23 -9.96 6.65 3.04
CA ASP A 23 -10.71 5.92 2.02
C ASP A 23 -10.80 4.42 2.29
N GLU A 24 -11.54 3.73 1.44
CA GLU A 24 -11.83 2.30 1.57
C GLU A 24 -10.89 1.40 0.80
N SER A 25 -9.85 1.95 0.16
CA SER A 25 -9.00 1.19 -0.76
C SER A 25 -8.20 0.07 -0.09
N MET A 26 -8.03 0.13 1.22
CA MET A 26 -7.29 -0.84 2.01
C MET A 26 -8.18 -1.72 2.91
N ARG A 27 -9.49 -1.75 2.66
CA ARG A 27 -10.39 -2.71 3.30
C ARG A 27 -10.03 -4.15 2.90
N PRO A 28 -10.20 -5.10 3.80
CA PRO A 28 -10.67 -5.01 5.19
C PRO A 28 -9.55 -4.69 6.19
N THR A 29 -8.29 -4.59 5.74
CA THR A 29 -7.16 -4.36 6.63
C THR A 29 -7.29 -3.04 7.39
N PHE A 30 -7.66 -1.98 6.67
CA PHE A 30 -7.91 -0.66 7.24
C PHE A 30 -9.27 -0.14 6.82
N GLU A 31 -9.94 0.52 7.78
CA GLU A 31 -11.19 1.24 7.55
C GLU A 31 -10.93 2.76 7.55
N PRO A 32 -11.81 3.54 6.91
CA PRO A 32 -11.80 5.00 7.14
C PRO A 32 -11.81 5.31 8.63
N ASP A 33 -11.10 6.36 9.02
CA ASP A 33 -10.90 6.80 10.41
C ASP A 33 -10.01 5.87 11.27
N ASP A 34 -9.42 4.83 10.71
CA ASP A 34 -8.31 4.15 11.37
C ASP A 34 -7.11 5.09 11.44
N TRP A 35 -6.41 5.08 12.56
CA TRP A 35 -5.17 5.83 12.72
C TRP A 35 -3.98 4.89 12.83
N VAL A 36 -2.98 5.15 12.00
CA VAL A 36 -1.79 4.31 11.90
C VAL A 36 -0.52 5.06 12.28
N ILE A 37 0.45 4.30 12.78
CA ILE A 37 1.82 4.74 12.97
C ILE A 37 2.63 4.17 11.83
N ALA A 38 3.35 5.03 11.13
CA ALA A 38 4.31 4.67 10.12
C ALA A 38 5.71 5.11 10.51
N GLN A 39 6.69 4.27 10.23
CA GLN A 39 8.11 4.56 10.41
C GLN A 39 8.73 4.98 9.08
N ARG A 40 9.74 5.82 9.15
CA ARG A 40 10.53 6.19 7.98
C ARG A 40 11.08 4.93 7.34
N ARG A 41 10.85 4.78 6.04
CA ARG A 41 11.33 3.61 5.29
C ARG A 41 12.85 3.48 5.39
N ARG A 42 13.30 2.26 5.61
CA ARG A 42 14.71 1.87 5.57
C ARG A 42 14.87 0.72 4.60
N GLY A 43 15.81 0.83 3.66
CA GLY A 43 16.03 -0.19 2.64
C GLY A 43 14.88 -0.34 1.66
N VAL A 44 14.81 -1.47 0.98
CA VAL A 44 13.75 -1.82 0.03
C VAL A 44 12.60 -2.48 0.78
N PRO A 45 11.35 -2.02 0.61
CA PRO A 45 10.20 -2.70 1.17
C PRO A 45 10.08 -4.14 0.66
N THR A 46 9.53 -5.01 1.49
CA THR A 46 9.27 -6.40 1.16
C THR A 46 7.81 -6.60 0.74
N ARG A 47 7.53 -7.72 0.08
CA ARG A 47 6.15 -8.09 -0.27
C ARG A 47 5.30 -8.21 0.99
N GLY A 48 4.09 -7.66 0.95
CA GLY A 48 3.19 -7.60 2.09
C GLY A 48 3.30 -6.33 2.91
N ASP A 49 4.40 -5.59 2.83
CA ASP A 49 4.54 -4.32 3.52
C ASP A 49 3.46 -3.33 3.09
N VAL A 50 2.88 -2.64 4.05
CA VAL A 50 1.98 -1.51 3.79
C VAL A 50 2.80 -0.23 3.80
N VAL A 51 2.78 0.47 2.70
CA VAL A 51 3.63 1.65 2.48
C VAL A 51 2.81 2.92 2.23
N ILE A 52 3.41 4.05 2.55
CA ILE A 52 2.85 5.37 2.27
C ILE A 52 3.83 6.12 1.38
N PHE A 53 3.31 6.63 0.28
CA PHE A 53 4.04 7.42 -0.70
C PHE A 53 3.22 8.62 -1.15
N THR A 54 3.88 9.60 -1.73
CA THR A 54 3.24 10.80 -2.26
C THR A 54 2.61 10.49 -3.62
N HIS A 55 1.41 10.99 -3.86
CA HIS A 55 0.74 10.83 -5.15
C HIS A 55 1.57 11.57 -6.24
N PRO A 56 1.90 10.91 -7.38
CA PRO A 56 2.77 11.52 -8.39
C PRO A 56 2.31 12.89 -8.92
N SER A 57 1.00 13.06 -9.09
CA SER A 57 0.41 14.30 -9.61
C SER A 57 -0.08 15.28 -8.54
N TYR A 58 -0.06 14.89 -7.27
CA TYR A 58 -0.59 15.70 -6.15
C TYR A 58 0.34 15.61 -4.95
N PRO A 59 1.35 16.50 -4.84
CA PRO A 59 2.40 16.43 -3.81
C PRO A 59 1.89 16.49 -2.37
N ASP A 60 0.71 17.06 -2.16
CA ASP A 60 0.09 17.19 -0.83
C ASP A 60 -0.77 15.98 -0.44
N ARG A 61 -0.86 14.97 -1.31
CA ARG A 61 -1.65 13.77 -1.07
C ARG A 61 -0.76 12.56 -0.87
N PHE A 62 -1.06 11.82 0.20
CA PHE A 62 -0.42 10.55 0.49
C PHE A 62 -1.33 9.39 0.11
N LEU A 63 -0.75 8.35 -0.46
CA LEU A 63 -1.42 7.09 -0.77
C LEU A 63 -0.93 6.00 0.16
N LEU A 64 -1.86 5.18 0.63
CA LEU A 64 -1.61 3.99 1.45
C LEU A 64 -1.90 2.76 0.61
N LYS A 65 -0.91 1.93 0.35
CA LYS A 65 -1.05 0.72 -0.48
C LYS A 65 -0.14 -0.40 0.04
N ARG A 66 -0.39 -1.62 -0.43
CA ARG A 66 0.41 -2.80 -0.10
C ARG A 66 1.35 -3.16 -1.22
N VAL A 67 2.57 -3.53 -0.87
CA VAL A 67 3.59 -4.02 -1.81
C VAL A 67 3.22 -5.44 -2.25
N ILE A 68 3.01 -5.62 -3.54
CA ILE A 68 2.67 -6.89 -4.18
C ILE A 68 3.79 -7.37 -5.09
N GLY A 69 4.34 -6.52 -5.95
CA GLY A 69 5.45 -6.86 -6.84
C GLY A 69 6.74 -6.16 -6.43
N LEU A 70 7.84 -6.89 -6.53
CA LEU A 70 9.18 -6.42 -6.21
C LEU A 70 9.97 -6.09 -7.49
N PRO A 71 11.07 -5.33 -7.40
CA PRO A 71 11.86 -4.95 -8.57
C PRO A 71 12.24 -6.14 -9.45
N GLY A 72 12.00 -6.02 -10.75
CA GLY A 72 12.31 -7.04 -11.76
C GLY A 72 11.26 -8.14 -11.93
N GLU A 73 10.25 -8.20 -11.07
CA GLU A 73 9.19 -9.22 -11.18
C GLU A 73 8.17 -8.86 -12.26
N ARG A 74 7.50 -9.90 -12.76
CA ARG A 74 6.29 -9.77 -13.57
C ARG A 74 5.07 -10.01 -12.67
N VAL A 75 4.16 -9.04 -12.65
CA VAL A 75 2.89 -9.13 -11.93
C VAL A 75 1.78 -9.28 -12.96
N THR A 76 1.00 -10.33 -12.84
CA THR A 76 -0.14 -10.59 -13.72
C THR A 76 -1.39 -10.76 -12.86
N ALA A 77 -2.45 -10.05 -13.22
CA ALA A 77 -3.80 -10.31 -12.73
C ALA A 77 -4.57 -11.04 -13.84
N LYS A 78 -5.09 -12.21 -13.56
CA LYS A 78 -5.82 -13.03 -14.49
C LYS A 78 -6.82 -13.93 -13.77
N ASP A 79 -8.02 -14.04 -14.33
CA ASP A 79 -9.10 -14.88 -13.78
C ASP A 79 -9.36 -14.62 -12.30
N GLY A 80 -9.29 -13.35 -11.88
CA GLY A 80 -9.50 -12.92 -10.50
C GLY A 80 -8.31 -13.15 -9.56
N GLN A 81 -7.23 -13.74 -10.03
CA GLN A 81 -6.04 -14.06 -9.22
C GLN A 81 -4.84 -13.17 -9.58
N THR A 82 -3.91 -13.09 -8.64
CA THR A 82 -2.62 -12.42 -8.85
C THR A 82 -1.51 -13.46 -8.99
N TYR A 83 -0.64 -13.25 -9.96
CA TYR A 83 0.53 -14.08 -10.23
C TYR A 83 1.80 -13.24 -10.14
N ILE A 84 2.85 -13.83 -9.59
CA ILE A 84 4.21 -13.28 -9.61
C ILE A 84 5.10 -14.25 -10.36
N ASN A 85 5.69 -13.80 -11.47
CA ASN A 85 6.54 -14.62 -12.34
C ASN A 85 5.85 -15.96 -12.70
N ASP A 86 4.59 -15.89 -13.14
CA ASP A 86 3.73 -17.04 -13.52
C ASP A 86 3.32 -17.99 -12.39
N ARG A 87 3.61 -17.66 -11.15
CA ARG A 87 3.18 -18.43 -9.99
C ARG A 87 2.08 -17.70 -9.25
N VAL A 88 1.01 -18.41 -8.90
CA VAL A 88 -0.08 -17.86 -8.10
C VAL A 88 0.50 -17.28 -6.81
N LEU A 89 0.20 -16.02 -6.54
CA LEU A 89 0.49 -15.39 -5.27
C LEU A 89 -0.53 -15.91 -4.24
N ALA A 90 -0.04 -16.52 -3.16
CA ALA A 90 -0.84 -16.65 -1.95
C ALA A 90 -1.04 -15.24 -1.40
N ASP A 91 -2.24 -14.72 -1.58
CA ASP A 91 -2.59 -13.33 -1.28
C ASP A 91 -3.53 -13.25 -0.07
N PRO A 92 -2.99 -13.31 1.14
CA PRO A 92 -3.80 -13.31 2.34
C PRO A 92 -4.39 -11.94 2.66
N TRP A 93 -4.00 -10.91 1.92
CA TRP A 93 -4.38 -9.52 2.21
C TRP A 93 -5.53 -9.02 1.35
N GLY A 94 -5.60 -9.50 0.11
CA GLY A 94 -6.58 -9.02 -0.85
C GLY A 94 -8.00 -9.47 -0.52
N ASP A 95 -8.93 -8.52 -0.54
CA ASP A 95 -10.35 -8.80 -0.44
C ASP A 95 -10.98 -8.86 -1.83
N GLY A 96 -11.55 -10.01 -2.14
CA GLY A 96 -12.18 -10.28 -3.41
C GLY A 96 -11.22 -10.56 -4.57
N PRO A 97 -11.76 -10.94 -5.72
CA PRO A 97 -10.99 -11.19 -6.92
C PRO A 97 -10.44 -9.89 -7.52
N MET A 98 -9.42 -10.01 -8.35
CA MET A 98 -9.02 -8.91 -9.24
C MET A 98 -10.13 -8.62 -10.25
N CYS A 99 -10.51 -7.35 -10.39
CA CYS A 99 -11.64 -6.95 -11.23
C CYS A 99 -11.33 -6.86 -12.74
N ALA A 100 -10.07 -6.86 -13.11
CA ALA A 100 -9.65 -6.81 -14.50
C ALA A 100 -8.31 -7.52 -14.68
N ASP A 101 -8.16 -8.14 -15.83
CA ASP A 101 -6.89 -8.72 -16.23
C ASP A 101 -5.88 -7.62 -16.54
N SER A 102 -4.65 -7.82 -16.11
CA SER A 102 -3.54 -6.90 -16.34
C SER A 102 -2.22 -7.62 -16.25
N GLU A 103 -1.21 -7.09 -16.92
CA GLU A 103 0.16 -7.57 -16.81
C GLU A 103 1.13 -6.39 -16.79
N ALA A 104 2.10 -6.45 -15.90
CA ALA A 104 3.14 -5.45 -15.79
C ALA A 104 4.47 -6.07 -15.39
N ARG A 105 5.57 -5.51 -15.89
CA ARG A 105 6.91 -5.81 -15.41
C ARG A 105 7.35 -4.67 -14.49
N VAL A 106 7.69 -5.01 -13.26
CA VAL A 106 8.16 -4.03 -12.27
C VAL A 106 9.58 -3.61 -12.60
N PRO A 107 9.84 -2.32 -12.89
CA PRO A 107 11.18 -1.83 -13.17
C PRO A 107 12.15 -2.06 -12.00
N ALA A 108 13.44 -2.11 -12.30
CA ALA A 108 14.46 -2.04 -11.26
C ALA A 108 14.31 -0.72 -10.48
N GLY A 109 14.32 -0.80 -9.15
CA GLY A 109 14.12 0.39 -8.30
C GLY A 109 12.68 0.84 -8.10
N ALA A 110 11.68 0.06 -8.54
CA ALA A 110 10.28 0.34 -8.33
C ALA A 110 9.54 -0.82 -7.65
N LEU A 111 8.33 -0.55 -7.18
CA LEU A 111 7.42 -1.51 -6.54
C LEU A 111 6.08 -1.50 -7.25
N TRP A 112 5.43 -2.65 -7.31
CA TRP A 112 4.04 -2.75 -7.70
C TRP A 112 3.17 -2.80 -6.46
N VAL A 113 2.31 -1.83 -6.28
CA VAL A 113 1.49 -1.68 -5.08
C VAL A 113 0.00 -1.75 -5.42
N LEU A 114 -0.76 -2.43 -4.59
CA LEU A 114 -2.21 -2.57 -4.74
C LEU A 114 -2.94 -2.16 -3.46
N GLY A 115 -4.18 -1.72 -3.61
CA GLY A 115 -5.12 -1.66 -2.49
C GLY A 115 -5.58 -3.07 -2.09
N ASP A 116 -5.83 -3.30 -0.81
CA ASP A 116 -6.34 -4.58 -0.32
C ASP A 116 -7.80 -4.80 -0.78
N ASN A 117 -8.59 -3.74 -0.88
CA ASN A 117 -9.87 -3.76 -1.56
C ASN A 117 -9.65 -3.78 -3.08
N ARG A 118 -9.46 -4.98 -3.65
CA ARG A 118 -9.00 -5.18 -5.03
C ARG A 118 -9.89 -4.52 -6.08
N CYS A 119 -11.17 -4.57 -5.92
CA CYS A 119 -12.12 -3.91 -6.82
C CYS A 119 -12.43 -2.46 -6.42
N GLY A 120 -12.37 -2.15 -5.14
CA GLY A 120 -12.68 -0.81 -4.64
C GLY A 120 -11.48 0.16 -4.65
N SER A 121 -10.26 -0.32 -4.87
CA SER A 121 -9.08 0.54 -5.00
C SER A 121 -8.98 1.10 -6.41
N SER A 122 -9.14 2.41 -6.54
CA SER A 122 -9.15 3.11 -7.82
C SER A 122 -7.82 3.78 -8.18
N VAL A 123 -6.91 3.93 -7.21
CA VAL A 123 -5.62 4.62 -7.42
C VAL A 123 -4.50 3.80 -6.79
N ASP A 124 -3.99 2.85 -7.56
CA ASP A 124 -2.82 2.04 -7.23
C ASP A 124 -2.02 1.76 -8.52
N SER A 125 -1.06 0.84 -8.49
CA SER A 125 -0.18 0.59 -9.64
C SER A 125 -0.90 0.20 -10.93
N ARG A 126 -2.15 -0.24 -10.87
CA ARG A 126 -2.96 -0.50 -12.09
C ARG A 126 -3.27 0.78 -12.87
N VAL A 127 -3.21 1.93 -12.22
CA VAL A 127 -3.47 3.25 -12.82
C VAL A 127 -2.22 4.13 -12.80
N LEU A 128 -1.41 4.02 -11.75
CA LEU A 128 -0.22 4.87 -11.54
C LEU A 128 1.07 4.27 -12.13
N ASP A 129 1.03 3.02 -12.60
CA ASP A 129 2.22 2.22 -12.85
C ASP A 129 3.02 1.89 -11.59
N ALA A 130 4.20 1.31 -11.78
CA ALA A 130 5.08 0.98 -10.69
C ALA A 130 5.57 2.24 -9.96
N VAL A 131 5.56 2.20 -8.64
CA VAL A 131 5.98 3.31 -7.78
C VAL A 131 7.48 3.24 -7.53
N PRO A 132 8.25 4.29 -7.85
CA PRO A 132 9.67 4.34 -7.50
C PRO A 132 9.88 4.15 -6.00
N ILE A 133 10.88 3.36 -5.62
CA ILE A 133 11.19 3.11 -4.20
C ILE A 133 11.56 4.42 -3.49
N GLU A 134 12.17 5.35 -4.18
CA GLU A 134 12.54 6.66 -3.63
C GLU A 134 11.33 7.51 -3.20
N ASP A 135 10.17 7.32 -3.85
CA ASP A 135 8.92 8.02 -3.52
C ASP A 135 8.22 7.42 -2.30
N VAL A 136 8.59 6.20 -1.91
CA VAL A 136 8.06 5.55 -0.72
C VAL A 136 8.73 6.09 0.52
N SER A 137 8.05 6.94 1.25
CA SER A 137 8.62 7.60 2.43
C SER A 137 8.44 6.81 3.72
N TRP A 138 7.34 6.06 3.86
CA TRP A 138 6.94 5.45 5.13
C TRP A 138 6.47 4.02 4.96
N LYS A 139 6.71 3.21 6.00
CA LYS A 139 6.15 1.88 6.18
C LYS A 139 5.25 1.88 7.41
N VAL A 140 4.02 1.41 7.25
CA VAL A 140 3.08 1.26 8.38
C VAL A 140 3.51 0.10 9.25
N VAL A 141 3.54 0.34 10.56
CA VAL A 141 3.97 -0.68 11.54
C VAL A 141 2.87 -1.05 12.52
N ALA A 142 1.92 -0.17 12.77
CA ALA A 142 0.82 -0.42 13.68
C ALA A 142 -0.40 0.44 13.37
N ARG A 143 -1.57 -0.08 13.68
CA ARG A 143 -2.79 0.69 13.89
C ARG A 143 -2.95 0.92 15.40
N TYR A 144 -3.19 2.15 15.83
CA TYR A 144 -3.35 2.48 17.23
C TYR A 144 -4.75 3.00 17.59
N TRP A 145 -5.56 3.30 16.61
CA TRP A 145 -6.96 3.68 16.78
C TRP A 145 -7.82 3.05 15.68
N PRO A 146 -9.05 2.59 15.96
CA PRO A 146 -9.67 2.55 17.30
C PRO A 146 -9.02 1.48 18.19
N PRO A 147 -9.12 1.58 19.54
CA PRO A 147 -8.51 0.62 20.48
C PRO A 147 -8.96 -0.83 20.26
N SER A 148 -10.22 -1.01 19.85
CA SER A 148 -10.78 -2.35 19.54
C SER A 148 -10.11 -3.05 18.37
N ARG A 149 -9.39 -2.31 17.52
CA ARG A 149 -8.68 -2.81 16.32
C ARG A 149 -7.19 -2.50 16.36
N ALA A 150 -6.69 -1.99 17.49
CA ALA A 150 -5.29 -1.66 17.64
C ALA A 150 -4.39 -2.91 17.56
N GLY A 151 -3.24 -2.79 16.91
CA GLY A 151 -2.30 -3.90 16.76
C GLY A 151 -1.21 -3.62 15.74
N ARG A 152 -0.22 -4.49 15.71
CA ARG A 152 0.84 -4.46 14.70
C ARG A 152 0.27 -4.84 13.34
N ILE A 153 0.79 -4.22 12.31
CA ILE A 153 0.52 -4.58 10.93
C ILE A 153 1.69 -5.43 10.45
N GLY A 154 1.38 -6.71 10.19
CA GLY A 154 2.35 -7.65 9.62
C GLY A 154 2.44 -7.54 8.09
N SER A 155 3.56 -7.94 7.56
CA SER A 155 3.77 -8.18 6.12
C SER A 155 3.32 -9.57 5.73
#